data_3f474b7a7741b4c91781f662bb56c5e5
#
_entry.id   3f474b7a7741b4c91781f662bb56c5e5
#
_cell.length_a   1.000
_cell.length_b   1.000
_cell.length_c   1.000
_cell.angle_alpha   90.00
_cell.angle_beta   90.00
_cell.angle_gamma   90.00
#
_symmetry.space_group_name_H-M   'P 1'
#
loop_
_entity.id
_entity.type
_entity.pdbx_description
1 polymer ?
#
loop_
_entity_poly.entity_id
_entity_poly.type
_entity_poly.pdbx_seq_one_letter_code
_entity_poly.pdbx_strand_id
1 'polypeptide(L)'
;LFAYAVIREFALKKQGPLNWVLYLTATFTHFSLAFFLLIRVLCSRRLYGYVRRWKYVLVGWGLISGLAARLLTLVPIGIVQKIGAKIQVYFLYMEFDMRKVVLRFLLFALMLFMYGMVHKHNRQAIADKQRYYAFLEISMLLILGSVFIPLLFDRCVSFLLFAGFPLFADFFACTEKRSRYLFLSLLIPPTAFMAGIQLVDAYNFWAFF
;
A
#
# COMPACT_ATOMS: atom_id res chain seq x y z
N LEU A 1 -1.20 3.32 13.18
CA LEU A 1 -0.87 2.18 14.06
C LEU A 1 -0.23 1.03 13.27
N PHE A 2 -0.87 0.50 12.21
CA PHE A 2 -0.36 -0.66 11.45
C PHE A 2 1.02 -0.37 10.81
N ALA A 3 1.18 0.76 10.12
CA ALA A 3 2.46 1.14 9.51
C ALA A 3 3.58 1.27 10.58
N TYR A 4 3.25 1.83 11.73
CA TYR A 4 4.18 1.90 12.86
C TYR A 4 4.59 0.51 13.36
N ALA A 5 3.63 -0.43 13.46
CA ALA A 5 3.92 -1.80 13.85
C ALA A 5 4.86 -2.50 12.85
N VAL A 6 4.65 -2.30 11.54
CA VAL A 6 5.53 -2.81 10.47
C VAL A 6 6.95 -2.25 10.60
N ILE A 7 7.08 -0.94 10.75
CA ILE A 7 8.38 -0.28 10.91
C ILE A 7 9.09 -0.80 12.16
N ARG A 8 8.37 -0.86 13.28
CA ARG A 8 8.90 -1.35 14.55
C ARG A 8 9.38 -2.79 14.46
N GLU A 9 8.57 -3.69 13.88
CA GLU A 9 8.89 -5.11 13.80
C GLU A 9 10.00 -5.41 12.79
N PHE A 10 9.90 -4.85 11.59
CA PHE A 10 10.74 -5.26 10.47
C PHE A 10 11.94 -4.34 10.23
N ALA A 11 11.79 -3.03 10.35
CA ALA A 11 12.90 -2.10 10.13
C ALA A 11 13.73 -1.91 11.41
N LEU A 12 13.07 -1.71 12.57
CA LEU A 12 13.76 -1.53 13.85
C LEU A 12 14.04 -2.85 14.57
N LYS A 13 13.61 -3.99 14.03
CA LYS A 13 13.80 -5.35 14.58
C LYS A 13 13.29 -5.52 16.03
N LYS A 14 12.36 -4.66 16.48
CA LYS A 14 11.76 -4.73 17.82
C LYS A 14 10.59 -5.72 17.81
N GLN A 15 10.85 -6.95 18.24
CA GLN A 15 9.82 -7.99 18.36
C GLN A 15 9.15 -7.92 19.74
N GLY A 16 7.87 -8.30 19.83
CA GLY A 16 7.15 -8.36 21.09
C GLY A 16 5.63 -8.38 20.91
N PRO A 17 4.88 -8.68 21.96
CA PRO A 17 3.42 -8.76 21.93
C PRO A 17 2.76 -7.44 21.53
N LEU A 18 3.40 -6.31 21.82
CA LEU A 18 2.91 -4.98 21.44
C LEU A 18 2.68 -4.86 19.92
N ASN A 19 3.53 -5.50 19.10
CA ASN A 19 3.32 -5.45 17.64
C ASN A 19 2.00 -6.11 17.24
N TRP A 20 1.65 -7.25 17.87
CA TRP A 20 0.38 -7.92 17.63
C TRP A 20 -0.81 -7.09 18.08
N VAL A 21 -0.73 -6.46 19.25
CA VAL A 21 -1.76 -5.53 19.71
C VAL A 21 -1.97 -4.41 18.70
N LEU A 22 -0.90 -3.78 18.21
CA LEU A 22 -0.97 -2.72 17.20
C LEU A 22 -1.58 -3.19 15.87
N TYR A 23 -1.19 -4.38 15.39
CA TYR A 23 -1.75 -4.96 14.18
C TYR A 23 -3.25 -5.25 14.31
N LEU A 24 -3.65 -5.91 15.39
CA LEU A 24 -5.04 -6.28 15.63
C LEU A 24 -5.90 -5.03 15.81
N THR A 25 -5.50 -4.10 16.69
CA THR A 25 -6.23 -2.84 16.88
C THR A 25 -6.41 -2.08 15.57
N ALA A 26 -5.35 -1.95 14.77
CA ALA A 26 -5.44 -1.28 13.49
C ALA A 26 -6.37 -2.02 12.50
N THR A 27 -6.34 -3.35 12.49
CA THR A 27 -7.19 -4.15 11.61
C THR A 27 -8.65 -4.08 12.03
N PHE A 28 -8.94 -4.04 13.33
CA PHE A 28 -10.31 -3.86 13.83
C PHE A 28 -10.87 -2.47 13.53
N THR A 29 -10.01 -1.44 13.57
CA THR A 29 -10.44 -0.07 13.21
C THR A 29 -10.64 0.10 11.69
N HIS A 30 -9.83 -0.60 10.90
CA HIS A 30 -9.90 -0.55 9.43
C HIS A 30 -9.73 -1.93 8.82
N PHE A 31 -10.83 -2.58 8.49
CA PHE A 31 -10.84 -3.95 7.94
C PHE A 31 -9.97 -4.11 6.66
N SER A 32 -9.82 -3.06 5.87
CA SER A 32 -8.91 -3.08 4.70
C SER A 32 -7.45 -3.37 5.07
N LEU A 33 -7.04 -3.15 6.34
CA LEU A 33 -5.71 -3.49 6.83
C LEU A 33 -5.51 -5.00 7.08
N ALA A 34 -6.59 -5.80 7.10
CA ALA A 34 -6.50 -7.27 7.15
C ALA A 34 -5.66 -7.82 5.98
N PHE A 35 -5.73 -7.15 4.83
CA PHE A 35 -4.91 -7.48 3.67
C PHE A 35 -3.40 -7.35 3.98
N PHE A 36 -2.98 -6.29 4.65
CA PHE A 36 -1.59 -6.12 5.06
C PHE A 36 -1.17 -7.04 6.19
N LEU A 37 -2.13 -7.44 7.05
CA LEU A 37 -1.88 -8.46 8.06
C LEU A 37 -1.55 -9.82 7.41
N LEU A 38 -2.25 -10.18 6.33
CA LEU A 38 -1.93 -11.35 5.53
C LEU A 38 -0.51 -11.25 4.95
N ILE A 39 -0.16 -10.09 4.35
CA ILE A 39 1.20 -9.88 3.81
C ILE A 39 2.24 -10.02 4.92
N ARG A 40 1.98 -9.48 6.11
CA ARG A 40 2.87 -9.61 7.27
C ARG A 40 3.10 -11.09 7.63
N VAL A 41 2.05 -11.92 7.61
CA VAL A 41 2.16 -13.37 7.85
C VAL A 41 2.98 -14.05 6.76
N LEU A 42 2.75 -13.70 5.50
CA LEU A 42 3.51 -14.20 4.35
C LEU A 42 4.99 -13.82 4.42
N CYS A 43 5.34 -12.69 5.02
CA CYS A 43 6.73 -12.27 5.26
C CYS A 43 7.37 -12.92 6.49
N SER A 44 6.70 -13.89 7.15
CA SER A 44 7.30 -14.67 8.23
C SER A 44 8.49 -15.49 7.71
N ARG A 45 9.46 -15.79 8.60
CA ARG A 45 10.68 -16.54 8.22
C ARG A 45 10.37 -17.87 7.53
N ARG A 46 9.29 -18.54 7.93
CA ARG A 46 8.92 -19.87 7.40
C ARG A 46 8.30 -19.78 5.99
N LEU A 47 7.47 -18.77 5.75
CA LEU A 47 6.70 -18.64 4.51
C LEU A 47 7.42 -17.83 3.43
N TYR A 48 8.32 -16.94 3.81
CA TYR A 48 8.98 -16.02 2.87
C TYR A 48 9.69 -16.74 1.71
N GLY A 49 10.33 -17.89 1.97
CA GLY A 49 10.99 -18.69 0.92
C GLY A 49 10.04 -19.17 -0.17
N TYR A 50 8.81 -19.55 0.21
CA TYR A 50 7.76 -19.93 -0.73
C TYR A 50 7.20 -18.71 -1.46
N VAL A 51 6.89 -17.65 -0.73
CA VAL A 51 6.32 -16.41 -1.29
C VAL A 51 7.26 -15.78 -2.32
N ARG A 52 8.57 -15.78 -2.08
CA ARG A 52 9.56 -15.28 -3.02
C ARG A 52 9.52 -15.99 -4.38
N ARG A 53 9.22 -17.29 -4.40
CA ARG A 53 9.08 -18.08 -5.63
C ARG A 53 7.77 -17.76 -6.37
N TRP A 54 6.69 -17.52 -5.62
CA TRP A 54 5.35 -17.36 -6.15
C TRP A 54 4.87 -15.91 -6.23
N LYS A 55 5.72 -14.93 -5.96
CA LYS A 55 5.34 -13.50 -5.88
C LYS A 55 4.66 -12.98 -7.15
N TYR A 56 5.12 -13.40 -8.33
CA TYR A 56 4.51 -12.98 -9.60
C TYR A 56 3.15 -13.66 -9.84
N VAL A 57 2.96 -14.88 -9.35
CA VAL A 57 1.65 -15.54 -9.37
C VAL A 57 0.66 -14.80 -8.48
N LEU A 58 1.11 -14.25 -7.34
CA LEU A 58 0.26 -13.42 -6.48
C LEU A 58 -0.19 -12.14 -7.19
N VAL A 59 0.67 -11.52 -7.99
CA VAL A 59 0.28 -10.37 -8.83
C VAL A 59 -0.77 -10.78 -9.85
N GLY A 60 -0.51 -11.84 -10.61
CA GLY A 60 -1.44 -12.37 -11.59
C GLY A 60 -2.80 -12.71 -10.97
N TRP A 61 -2.78 -13.35 -9.80
CA TRP A 61 -3.99 -13.65 -9.04
C TRP A 61 -4.73 -12.37 -8.60
N GLY A 62 -4.01 -11.35 -8.11
CA GLY A 62 -4.59 -10.06 -7.73
C GLY A 62 -5.28 -9.37 -8.92
N LEU A 63 -4.61 -9.35 -10.08
CA LEU A 63 -5.17 -8.78 -11.31
C LEU A 63 -6.43 -9.55 -11.76
N ILE A 64 -6.36 -10.87 -11.79
CA ILE A 64 -7.50 -11.73 -12.16
C ILE A 64 -8.64 -11.55 -11.16
N SER A 65 -8.36 -11.50 -9.86
CA SER A 65 -9.37 -11.30 -8.82
C SER A 65 -10.05 -9.94 -8.94
N GLY A 66 -9.30 -8.88 -9.22
CA GLY A 66 -9.84 -7.54 -9.46
C GLY A 66 -10.73 -7.48 -10.69
N LEU A 67 -10.29 -8.10 -11.79
CA LEU A 67 -11.08 -8.21 -13.01
C LEU A 67 -12.32 -9.08 -12.80
N ALA A 68 -12.19 -10.24 -12.15
CA ALA A 68 -13.30 -11.13 -11.83
C ALA A 68 -14.33 -10.45 -10.91
N ALA A 69 -13.90 -9.70 -9.91
CA ALA A 69 -14.79 -8.91 -9.06
C ALA A 69 -15.61 -7.91 -9.88
N ARG A 70 -15.00 -7.27 -10.88
CA ARG A 70 -15.67 -6.35 -11.79
C ARG A 70 -16.66 -7.09 -12.72
N LEU A 71 -16.31 -8.26 -13.22
CA LEU A 71 -17.20 -9.07 -14.06
C LEU A 71 -18.36 -9.66 -13.26
N LEU A 72 -18.17 -10.05 -12.01
CA LEU A 72 -19.23 -10.54 -11.13
C LEU A 72 -20.35 -9.51 -10.91
N THR A 73 -20.05 -8.21 -11.02
CA THR A 73 -21.10 -7.17 -10.96
C THR A 73 -22.07 -7.20 -12.14
N LEU A 74 -21.68 -7.84 -13.24
CA LEU A 74 -22.48 -7.95 -14.47
C LEU A 74 -23.35 -9.21 -14.50
N VAL A 75 -23.19 -10.14 -13.55
CA VAL A 75 -23.92 -11.43 -13.53
C VAL A 75 -25.24 -11.29 -12.79
N PRO A 76 -26.40 -11.56 -13.44
CA PRO A 76 -27.73 -11.32 -12.86
C PRO A 76 -28.23 -12.44 -11.94
N ILE A 77 -27.39 -13.00 -11.06
CA ILE A 77 -27.75 -14.08 -10.13
C ILE A 77 -27.91 -13.53 -8.72
N GLY A 78 -29.09 -13.74 -8.07
CA GLY A 78 -29.50 -13.08 -6.84
C GLY A 78 -28.52 -13.11 -5.62
N ILE A 79 -27.79 -14.20 -5.38
CA ILE A 79 -26.73 -14.25 -4.33
C ILE A 79 -25.50 -13.47 -4.80
N VAL A 80 -25.13 -13.61 -6.07
CA VAL A 80 -24.02 -12.89 -6.70
C VAL A 80 -24.33 -11.39 -6.74
N GLN A 81 -25.60 -11.00 -6.96
CA GLN A 81 -26.03 -9.60 -6.89
C GLN A 81 -25.85 -9.00 -5.50
N LYS A 82 -26.11 -9.73 -4.41
CA LYS A 82 -25.89 -9.22 -3.05
C LYS A 82 -24.39 -9.03 -2.73
N ILE A 83 -23.54 -9.93 -3.19
CA ILE A 83 -22.08 -9.81 -3.09
C ILE A 83 -21.62 -8.73 -4.07
N GLY A 84 -22.13 -8.72 -5.29
CA GLY A 84 -21.89 -7.74 -6.32
C GLY A 84 -22.31 -6.33 -5.89
N ALA A 85 -23.46 -6.15 -5.23
CA ALA A 85 -23.90 -4.86 -4.70
C ALA A 85 -22.94 -4.31 -3.64
N LYS A 86 -22.41 -5.14 -2.75
CA LYS A 86 -21.38 -4.72 -1.82
C LYS A 86 -20.06 -4.34 -2.54
N ILE A 87 -19.70 -5.10 -3.56
CA ILE A 87 -18.53 -4.80 -4.40
C ILE A 87 -18.81 -3.52 -5.21
N GLN A 88 -20.01 -3.37 -5.78
CA GLN A 88 -20.42 -2.16 -6.52
C GLN A 88 -20.36 -0.89 -5.66
N VAL A 89 -20.70 -0.97 -4.37
CA VAL A 89 -20.49 0.17 -3.45
C VAL A 89 -19.03 0.62 -3.45
N TYR A 90 -18.08 -0.31 -3.51
CA TYR A 90 -16.65 0.02 -3.62
C TYR A 90 -16.22 0.51 -5.01
N PHE A 91 -16.97 0.23 -6.06
CA PHE A 91 -16.67 0.63 -7.44
C PHE A 91 -17.42 1.86 -7.91
N LEU A 92 -18.69 2.04 -7.49
CA LEU A 92 -19.61 3.05 -8.03
C LEU A 92 -19.79 4.28 -7.14
N TYR A 93 -19.65 4.15 -5.82
CA TYR A 93 -19.84 5.27 -4.88
C TYR A 93 -18.63 6.18 -4.73
N MET A 94 -17.52 5.90 -5.39
CA MET A 94 -16.51 6.90 -5.57
C MET A 94 -16.81 7.65 -6.88
N GLU A 95 -17.18 8.89 -6.80
CA GLU A 95 -16.92 9.82 -7.88
C GLU A 95 -15.47 9.61 -8.30
N PHE A 96 -15.31 9.10 -9.51
CA PHE A 96 -14.01 8.71 -10.05
C PHE A 96 -13.23 10.01 -10.31
N ASP A 97 -12.68 10.58 -9.26
CA ASP A 97 -11.82 11.76 -9.38
C ASP A 97 -10.49 11.30 -10.02
N MET A 98 -10.42 11.46 -11.33
CA MET A 98 -9.22 11.15 -12.11
C MET A 98 -7.97 11.82 -11.55
N ARG A 99 -8.10 12.99 -10.93
CA ARG A 99 -6.97 13.71 -10.31
C ARG A 99 -6.39 12.91 -9.15
N LYS A 100 -7.27 12.39 -8.27
CA LYS A 100 -6.87 11.54 -7.14
C LYS A 100 -6.19 10.27 -7.63
N VAL A 101 -6.74 9.62 -8.66
CA VAL A 101 -6.18 8.39 -9.22
C VAL A 101 -4.79 8.64 -9.83
N VAL A 102 -4.66 9.64 -10.69
CA VAL A 102 -3.36 9.98 -11.32
C VAL A 102 -2.31 10.30 -10.24
N LEU A 103 -2.69 11.04 -9.21
CA LEU A 103 -1.80 11.40 -8.12
C LEU A 103 -1.34 10.18 -7.32
N ARG A 104 -2.25 9.22 -7.07
CA ARG A 104 -1.90 7.96 -6.41
C ARG A 104 -0.95 7.10 -7.23
N PHE A 105 -1.19 7.04 -8.54
CA PHE A 105 -0.26 6.37 -9.45
C PHE A 105 1.12 7.02 -9.44
N LEU A 106 1.19 8.35 -9.44
CA LEU A 106 2.45 9.07 -9.34
C LEU A 106 3.20 8.74 -8.04
N LEU A 107 2.50 8.81 -6.91
CA LEU A 107 3.09 8.47 -5.60
C LEU A 107 3.54 7.01 -5.54
N PHE A 108 2.77 6.10 -6.10
CA PHE A 108 3.16 4.69 -6.20
C PHE A 108 4.38 4.48 -7.09
N ALA A 109 4.43 5.16 -8.25
CA ALA A 109 5.60 5.13 -9.14
C ALA A 109 6.86 5.69 -8.47
N LEU A 110 6.73 6.75 -7.68
CA LEU A 110 7.84 7.29 -6.89
C LEU A 110 8.33 6.28 -5.84
N MET A 111 7.44 5.55 -5.18
CA MET A 111 7.81 4.49 -4.24
C MET A 111 8.56 3.35 -4.94
N LEU A 112 8.09 2.91 -6.12
CA LEU A 112 8.77 1.90 -6.94
C LEU A 112 10.16 2.38 -7.38
N PHE A 113 10.28 3.64 -7.79
CA PHE A 113 11.56 4.24 -8.17
C PHE A 113 12.54 4.24 -7.00
N MET A 114 12.12 4.70 -5.81
CA MET A 114 12.97 4.69 -4.62
C MET A 114 13.40 3.27 -4.25
N TYR A 115 12.48 2.31 -4.29
CA TYR A 115 12.79 0.91 -4.02
C TYR A 115 13.85 0.38 -5.00
N GLY A 116 13.69 0.66 -6.30
CA GLY A 116 14.67 0.29 -7.33
C GLY A 116 16.04 0.92 -7.11
N MET A 117 16.09 2.20 -6.75
CA MET A 117 17.34 2.92 -6.46
C MET A 117 18.07 2.36 -5.24
N VAL A 118 17.36 2.11 -4.14
CA VAL A 118 17.95 1.47 -2.94
C VAL A 118 18.43 0.07 -3.27
N HIS A 119 17.65 -0.70 -4.04
CA HIS A 119 18.02 -2.05 -4.45
C HIS A 119 19.31 -2.08 -5.30
N LYS A 120 19.50 -1.05 -6.12
CA LYS A 120 20.69 -0.92 -6.98
C LYS A 120 21.92 -0.42 -6.20
N HIS A 121 21.75 0.57 -5.34
CA HIS A 121 22.86 1.33 -4.76
C HIS A 121 23.13 1.06 -3.27
N ASN A 122 22.20 0.46 -2.53
CA ASN A 122 22.33 0.21 -1.09
C ASN A 122 21.93 -1.22 -0.71
N ARG A 123 22.65 -2.20 -1.28
CA ARG A 123 22.40 -3.63 -0.99
C ARG A 123 22.58 -3.99 0.48
N GLN A 124 23.41 -3.26 1.20
CA GLN A 124 23.63 -3.49 2.62
C GLN A 124 22.39 -3.14 3.45
N ALA A 125 21.73 -2.01 3.17
CA ALA A 125 20.48 -1.66 3.84
C ALA A 125 19.40 -2.72 3.61
N ILE A 126 19.34 -3.31 2.39
CA ILE A 126 18.42 -4.41 2.10
C ILE A 126 18.77 -5.67 2.90
N ALA A 127 20.04 -6.05 2.97
CA ALA A 127 20.48 -7.19 3.75
C ALA A 127 20.17 -7.02 5.24
N ASP A 128 20.42 -5.82 5.78
CA ASP A 128 20.14 -5.49 7.16
C ASP A 128 18.65 -5.49 7.52
N LYS A 129 17.80 -5.06 6.57
CA LYS A 129 16.35 -4.93 6.74
C LYS A 129 15.57 -5.89 5.82
N GLN A 130 16.10 -7.08 5.55
CA GLN A 130 15.57 -8.01 4.53
C GLN A 130 14.07 -8.25 4.64
N ARG A 131 13.52 -8.46 5.85
CA ARG A 131 12.09 -8.72 6.06
C ARG A 131 11.23 -7.49 5.79
N TYR A 132 11.74 -6.31 6.07
CA TYR A 132 11.07 -5.05 5.76
C TYR A 132 10.97 -4.85 4.24
N TYR A 133 12.08 -5.03 3.52
CA TYR A 133 12.08 -4.92 2.07
C TYR A 133 11.22 -5.99 1.39
N ALA A 134 11.19 -7.20 1.94
CA ALA A 134 10.28 -8.25 1.50
C ALA A 134 8.81 -7.85 1.68
N PHE A 135 8.46 -7.27 2.82
CA PHE A 135 7.11 -6.76 3.08
C PHE A 135 6.73 -5.67 2.09
N LEU A 136 7.61 -4.69 1.83
CA LEU A 136 7.38 -3.65 0.84
C LEU A 136 7.20 -4.22 -0.57
N GLU A 137 8.09 -5.12 -1.01
CA GLU A 137 8.03 -5.73 -2.33
C GLU A 137 6.70 -6.46 -2.55
N ILE A 138 6.31 -7.33 -1.62
CA ILE A 138 5.04 -8.06 -1.72
C ILE A 138 3.85 -7.09 -1.69
N SER A 139 3.92 -6.06 -0.83
CA SER A 139 2.86 -5.04 -0.77
C SER A 139 2.74 -4.30 -2.09
N MET A 140 3.83 -3.85 -2.70
CA MET A 140 3.83 -3.17 -4.00
C MET A 140 3.26 -4.06 -5.11
N LEU A 141 3.65 -5.33 -5.14
CA LEU A 141 3.16 -6.27 -6.14
C LEU A 141 1.65 -6.53 -6.01
N LEU A 142 1.16 -6.68 -4.77
CA LEU A 142 -0.26 -6.88 -4.53
C LEU A 142 -1.09 -5.61 -4.75
N ILE A 143 -0.51 -4.43 -4.49
CA ILE A 143 -1.14 -3.15 -4.84
C ILE A 143 -1.34 -3.01 -6.35
N LEU A 144 -0.39 -3.46 -7.17
CA LEU A 144 -0.58 -3.55 -8.61
C LEU A 144 -1.80 -4.41 -8.98
N GLY A 145 -2.02 -5.52 -8.27
CA GLY A 145 -3.22 -6.35 -8.44
C GLY A 145 -4.53 -5.62 -8.10
N SER A 146 -4.50 -4.64 -7.21
CA SER A 146 -5.69 -3.88 -6.79
C SER A 146 -6.04 -2.69 -7.68
N VAL A 147 -5.29 -2.45 -8.76
CA VAL A 147 -5.50 -1.30 -9.69
C VAL A 147 -6.93 -1.23 -10.24
N PHE A 148 -7.56 -2.38 -10.45
CA PHE A 148 -8.96 -2.44 -10.90
C PHE A 148 -9.99 -2.10 -9.82
N ILE A 149 -9.56 -1.91 -8.55
CA ILE A 149 -10.41 -1.56 -7.42
C ILE A 149 -9.91 -0.22 -6.85
N PRO A 150 -10.34 0.93 -7.39
CA PRO A 150 -9.76 2.24 -7.09
C PRO A 150 -9.69 2.58 -5.60
N LEU A 151 -10.75 2.26 -4.85
CA LEU A 151 -10.78 2.50 -3.39
C LEU A 151 -9.73 1.67 -2.64
N LEU A 152 -9.57 0.39 -3.02
CA LEU A 152 -8.57 -0.47 -2.40
C LEU A 152 -7.16 0.01 -2.76
N PHE A 153 -6.94 0.34 -4.04
CA PHE A 153 -5.68 0.90 -4.52
C PHE A 153 -5.30 2.18 -3.76
N ASP A 154 -6.24 3.12 -3.63
CA ASP A 154 -6.03 4.39 -2.92
C ASP A 154 -5.60 4.16 -1.46
N ARG A 155 -6.33 3.31 -0.74
CA ARG A 155 -6.02 2.98 0.66
C ARG A 155 -4.69 2.25 0.81
N CYS A 156 -4.40 1.33 -0.12
CA CYS A 156 -3.15 0.58 -0.10
C CYS A 156 -1.94 1.47 -0.39
N VAL A 157 -2.03 2.39 -1.35
CA VAL A 157 -0.96 3.36 -1.64
C VAL A 157 -0.74 4.29 -0.46
N SER A 158 -1.82 4.80 0.14
CA SER A 158 -1.73 5.65 1.33
C SER A 158 -1.01 4.93 2.48
N PHE A 159 -1.39 3.69 2.76
CA PHE A 159 -0.73 2.88 3.77
C PHE A 159 0.76 2.66 3.46
N LEU A 160 1.07 2.34 2.19
CA LEU A 160 2.43 2.08 1.76
C LEU A 160 3.33 3.31 1.93
N LEU A 161 2.82 4.51 1.68
CA LEU A 161 3.56 5.75 1.93
C LEU A 161 4.00 5.87 3.40
N PHE A 162 3.10 5.58 4.35
CA PHE A 162 3.45 5.59 5.78
C PHE A 162 4.40 4.46 6.16
N ALA A 163 4.18 3.24 5.65
CA ALA A 163 5.07 2.11 5.89
C ALA A 163 6.45 2.30 5.23
N GLY A 164 6.54 3.17 4.22
CA GLY A 164 7.73 3.45 3.43
C GLY A 164 8.75 4.41 4.09
N PHE A 165 8.50 4.96 5.26
CA PHE A 165 9.44 5.90 5.91
C PHE A 165 10.89 5.38 5.98
N PRO A 166 11.17 4.13 6.38
CA PRO A 166 12.54 3.62 6.37
C PRO A 166 13.14 3.54 4.95
N LEU A 167 12.32 3.28 3.92
CA LEU A 167 12.77 3.31 2.52
C LEU A 167 13.18 4.71 2.10
N PHE A 168 12.45 5.76 2.51
CA PHE A 168 12.86 7.15 2.27
C PHE A 168 14.23 7.44 2.89
N ALA A 169 14.43 7.03 4.14
CA ALA A 169 15.72 7.22 4.83
C ALA A 169 16.87 6.51 4.09
N ASP A 170 16.66 5.26 3.69
CA ASP A 170 17.67 4.48 2.98
C ASP A 170 17.94 5.03 1.56
N PHE A 171 16.90 5.55 0.88
CA PHE A 171 17.02 6.23 -0.40
C PHE A 171 17.85 7.53 -0.26
N PHE A 172 17.56 8.36 0.73
CA PHE A 172 18.36 9.57 0.96
C PHE A 172 19.79 9.27 1.39
N ALA A 173 20.05 8.15 2.05
CA ALA A 173 21.41 7.75 2.41
C ALA A 173 22.26 7.41 1.17
N CYS A 174 21.65 6.85 0.12
CA CYS A 174 22.38 6.41 -1.09
C CYS A 174 22.34 7.41 -2.26
N THR A 175 21.66 8.55 -2.13
CA THR A 175 21.55 9.55 -3.20
C THR A 175 22.38 10.81 -2.90
N GLU A 176 22.87 11.46 -3.98
CA GLU A 176 23.58 12.72 -3.88
C GLU A 176 22.63 13.86 -3.47
N LYS A 177 23.18 14.93 -2.87
CA LYS A 177 22.39 16.09 -2.39
C LYS A 177 21.48 16.66 -3.48
N ARG A 178 22.01 16.85 -4.71
CA ARG A 178 21.22 17.39 -5.83
C ARG A 178 20.01 16.52 -6.17
N SER A 179 20.20 15.23 -6.23
CA SER A 179 19.12 14.27 -6.50
C SER A 179 18.09 14.23 -5.38
N ARG A 180 18.50 14.43 -4.12
CA ARG A 180 17.58 14.55 -2.98
C ARG A 180 16.65 15.75 -3.11
N TYR A 181 17.20 16.94 -3.45
CA TYR A 181 16.40 18.15 -3.64
C TYR A 181 15.42 18.01 -4.81
N LEU A 182 15.88 17.47 -5.94
CA LEU A 182 15.01 17.20 -7.08
C LEU A 182 13.88 16.23 -6.71
N PHE A 183 14.20 15.17 -5.98
CA PHE A 183 13.19 14.22 -5.53
C PHE A 183 12.18 14.86 -4.56
N LEU A 184 12.65 15.66 -3.60
CA LEU A 184 11.77 16.38 -2.67
C LEU A 184 10.87 17.37 -3.40
N SER A 185 11.39 18.09 -4.40
CA SER A 185 10.59 18.99 -5.21
C SER A 185 9.51 18.29 -6.03
N LEU A 186 9.71 17.02 -6.39
CA LEU A 186 8.72 16.19 -7.06
C LEU A 186 7.72 15.56 -6.09
N LEU A 187 8.13 15.28 -4.86
CA LEU A 187 7.29 14.59 -3.86
C LEU A 187 6.40 15.58 -3.08
N ILE A 188 6.94 16.73 -2.69
CA ILE A 188 6.23 17.70 -1.82
C ILE A 188 4.93 18.21 -2.46
N PRO A 189 4.89 18.69 -3.71
CA PRO A 189 3.66 19.22 -4.30
C PRO A 189 2.52 18.20 -4.33
N PRO A 190 2.71 16.95 -4.83
CA PRO A 190 1.62 15.98 -4.86
C PRO A 190 1.18 15.55 -3.46
N THR A 191 2.07 15.45 -2.49
CA THR A 191 1.70 15.10 -1.11
C THR A 191 0.96 16.24 -0.42
N ALA A 192 1.40 17.50 -0.61
CA ALA A 192 0.71 18.68 -0.09
C ALA A 192 -0.68 18.83 -0.72
N PHE A 193 -0.80 18.61 -2.02
CA PHE A 193 -2.07 18.65 -2.74
C PHE A 193 -3.04 17.59 -2.22
N MET A 194 -2.55 16.35 -2.00
CA MET A 194 -3.36 15.28 -1.41
C MET A 194 -3.81 15.60 0.02
N ALA A 195 -2.93 16.13 0.85
CA ALA A 195 -3.28 16.57 2.19
C ALA A 195 -4.35 17.68 2.14
N GLY A 196 -4.22 18.63 1.22
CA GLY A 196 -5.21 19.68 0.99
C GLY A 196 -6.60 19.11 0.61
N ILE A 197 -6.65 18.19 -0.34
CA ILE A 197 -7.91 17.51 -0.72
C ILE A 197 -8.53 16.80 0.49
N GLN A 198 -7.73 16.05 1.25
CA GLN A 198 -8.24 15.32 2.43
C GLN A 198 -8.78 16.27 3.51
N LEU A 199 -8.15 17.43 3.70
CA LEU A 199 -8.64 18.45 4.62
C LEU A 199 -9.96 19.06 4.15
N VAL A 200 -10.10 19.34 2.85
CA VAL A 200 -11.34 19.86 2.26
C VAL A 200 -12.46 18.82 2.37
N ASP A 201 -12.18 17.56 2.03
CA ASP A 201 -13.15 16.47 2.15
C ASP A 201 -13.59 16.27 3.61
N ALA A 202 -12.67 16.35 4.57
CA ALA A 202 -12.97 16.29 5.99
C ALA A 202 -13.81 17.51 6.45
N TYR A 203 -13.46 18.70 6.01
CA TYR A 203 -14.22 19.92 6.33
C TYR A 203 -15.66 19.82 5.80
N ASN A 204 -15.84 19.42 4.55
CA ASN A 204 -17.16 19.23 3.96
C ASN A 204 -17.97 18.17 4.71
N PHE A 205 -17.35 17.07 5.14
CA PHE A 205 -18.01 16.04 5.95
C PHE A 205 -18.53 16.60 7.27
N TRP A 206 -17.72 17.39 8.00
CA TRP A 206 -18.14 18.01 9.27
C TRP A 206 -19.13 19.16 9.10
N ALA A 207 -19.15 19.83 7.95
CA ALA A 207 -20.12 20.88 7.66
C ALA A 207 -21.56 20.36 7.44
N PHE A 208 -21.73 19.05 7.21
CA PHE A 208 -23.05 18.40 7.08
C PHE A 208 -23.59 17.82 8.39
N PHE A 209 -22.82 17.84 9.47
CA PHE A 209 -23.25 17.45 10.82
C PHE A 209 -23.32 18.66 11.76
#